data_b10377431b70b2dcd5cd45cbd9431a70
#
_entry.id   b10377431b70b2dcd5cd45cbd9431a70
#
_cell.length_a   1.000
_cell.length_b   1.000
_cell.length_c   1.000
_cell.angle_alpha   90.00
_cell.angle_beta   90.00
_cell.angle_gamma   90.00
#
_symmetry.space_group_name_H-M   'P 1'
#
loop_
_entity.id
_entity.type
_entity.pdbx_description
1 polymer ?
#
loop_
_entity_poly.entity_id
_entity_poly.type
_entity_poly.pdbx_seq_one_letter_code
_entity_poly.pdbx_strand_id
1 'polypeptide(L)'
;MIKEGFPLKQMFLSTGKEFNEIETFEPGAWIHLVNPSQEEAMKVAERFNIDIQDLRAPLDVEETSRIDVEDDYTLILVDVPTQEERNNKSYYVTIPLGIIVTDEVVVTTCLEDISLMDNFLNHRVRNFYTFMKTRFVFQILYRN
;
A
#
# COMPACT_ATOMS: atom_id res chain seq x y z
N MET A 1 4.82 -13.99 -18.55
CA MET A 1 6.04 -14.36 -17.84
C MET A 1 6.09 -13.73 -16.47
N ILE A 2 6.39 -14.50 -15.47
CA ILE A 2 6.52 -13.99 -14.12
C ILE A 2 7.90 -13.38 -13.97
N LYS A 3 7.97 -12.13 -13.60
CA LYS A 3 9.25 -11.50 -13.32
C LYS A 3 9.68 -11.84 -11.91
N GLU A 4 10.97 -12.03 -11.74
CA GLU A 4 11.51 -12.22 -10.41
C GLU A 4 11.33 -10.96 -9.57
N GLY A 5 11.02 -11.15 -8.31
CA GLY A 5 10.79 -10.07 -7.37
C GLY A 5 9.34 -9.73 -7.25
N PHE A 6 8.91 -8.60 -7.79
CA PHE A 6 7.62 -8.03 -7.46
C PHE A 6 6.63 -8.09 -8.62
N PRO A 7 5.31 -8.13 -8.32
CA PRO A 7 4.29 -8.01 -9.36
C PRO A 7 4.47 -6.71 -10.14
N LEU A 8 4.38 -6.78 -11.48
CA LEU A 8 4.72 -5.69 -12.38
C LEU A 8 3.93 -4.40 -12.19
N LYS A 9 2.68 -4.51 -11.82
CA LYS A 9 1.77 -3.36 -11.79
C LYS A 9 1.61 -2.75 -10.41
N GLN A 10 2.53 -3.01 -9.51
CA GLN A 10 2.34 -2.65 -8.11
C GLN A 10 3.52 -1.90 -7.50
N MET A 11 4.49 -1.53 -8.31
CA MET A 11 5.65 -0.80 -7.84
C MET A 11 5.85 0.49 -8.62
N PHE A 12 5.98 1.60 -7.91
CA PHE A 12 6.00 2.94 -8.49
C PHE A 12 7.14 3.77 -7.92
N LEU A 13 7.64 4.69 -8.71
CA LEU A 13 8.71 5.58 -8.28
C LEU A 13 8.48 6.99 -8.82
N SER A 14 8.61 7.96 -7.92
CA SER A 14 8.65 9.38 -8.29
C SER A 14 10.10 9.79 -8.56
N THR A 15 10.34 10.45 -9.68
CA THR A 15 11.64 11.00 -10.03
C THR A 15 11.45 12.44 -10.48
N GLY A 16 11.75 13.39 -9.61
CA GLY A 16 11.48 14.79 -9.92
C GLY A 16 10.01 15.03 -10.19
N LYS A 17 9.65 15.34 -11.43
CA LYS A 17 8.26 15.63 -11.80
C LYS A 17 7.51 14.40 -12.32
N GLU A 18 8.20 13.29 -12.50
CA GLU A 18 7.61 12.10 -13.09
C GLU A 18 7.21 11.09 -12.00
N PHE A 19 6.16 10.35 -12.29
CA PHE A 19 5.68 9.24 -11.47
C PHE A 19 5.42 8.08 -12.41
N ASN A 20 6.20 7.01 -12.26
CA ASN A 20 6.14 5.88 -13.17
C ASN A 20 6.10 4.55 -12.44
N GLU A 21 5.45 3.59 -13.06
CA GLU A 21 5.55 2.20 -12.66
C GLU A 21 6.95 1.71 -13.01
N ILE A 22 7.56 0.94 -12.09
CA ILE A 22 8.90 0.39 -12.30
C ILE A 22 8.87 -1.13 -12.14
N GLU A 23 9.80 -1.80 -12.79
CA GLU A 23 9.91 -3.25 -12.75
C GLU A 23 10.99 -3.74 -11.81
N THR A 24 12.01 -2.92 -11.58
CA THR A 24 13.12 -3.22 -10.69
C THR A 24 13.08 -2.25 -9.53
N PHE A 25 13.21 -2.78 -8.31
CA PHE A 25 13.14 -1.95 -7.11
C PHE A 25 14.26 -0.92 -7.07
N GLU A 26 13.89 0.31 -6.69
CA GLU A 26 14.81 1.39 -6.36
C GLU A 26 14.40 2.02 -5.03
N PRO A 27 15.35 2.42 -4.18
CA PRO A 27 15.03 3.08 -2.92
C PRO A 27 14.17 4.32 -3.15
N GLY A 28 13.16 4.48 -2.31
CA GLY A 28 12.19 5.56 -2.44
C GLY A 28 10.93 5.16 -3.21
N ALA A 29 10.84 3.91 -3.64
CA ALA A 29 9.66 3.40 -4.34
C ALA A 29 8.47 3.20 -3.41
N TRP A 30 7.32 3.06 -4.00
CA TRP A 30 6.08 2.67 -3.36
C TRP A 30 5.63 1.33 -3.96
N ILE A 31 5.37 0.36 -3.10
CA ILE A 31 4.82 -0.94 -3.50
C ILE A 31 3.38 -0.99 -3.01
N HIS A 32 2.45 -1.15 -3.93
CA HIS A 32 1.02 -1.24 -3.63
C HIS A 32 0.51 -2.64 -3.94
N LEU A 33 0.05 -3.35 -2.91
CA LEU A 33 -0.42 -4.72 -3.03
C LEU A 33 -1.92 -4.78 -2.81
N VAL A 34 -2.64 -5.27 -3.80
CA VAL A 34 -4.09 -5.48 -3.72
C VAL A 34 -4.32 -6.99 -3.75
N ASN A 35 -4.88 -7.51 -2.67
CA ASN A 35 -5.14 -8.94 -2.50
C ASN A 35 -3.97 -9.81 -2.95
N PRO A 36 -2.76 -9.56 -2.42
CA PRO A 36 -1.59 -10.33 -2.84
C PRO A 36 -1.72 -11.80 -2.47
N SER A 37 -1.17 -12.66 -3.32
CA SER A 37 -1.05 -14.08 -2.97
C SER A 37 -0.06 -14.24 -1.82
N GLN A 38 -0.07 -15.41 -1.18
CA GLN A 38 0.89 -15.74 -0.13
C GLN A 38 2.32 -15.58 -0.66
N GLU A 39 2.55 -16.06 -1.88
CA GLU A 39 3.87 -15.99 -2.50
C GLU A 39 4.31 -14.55 -2.78
N GLU A 40 3.42 -13.72 -3.31
CA GLU A 40 3.70 -12.31 -3.56
C GLU A 40 4.01 -11.56 -2.27
N ALA A 41 3.19 -11.78 -1.24
CA ALA A 41 3.41 -11.17 0.06
C ALA A 41 4.74 -11.61 0.68
N MET A 42 5.07 -12.89 0.55
CA MET A 42 6.31 -13.43 1.10
C MET A 42 7.53 -12.80 0.46
N LYS A 43 7.51 -12.58 -0.85
CA LYS A 43 8.63 -11.94 -1.55
C LYS A 43 8.90 -10.53 -1.03
N VAL A 44 7.85 -9.76 -0.83
CA VAL A 44 7.98 -8.41 -0.28
C VAL A 44 8.46 -8.45 1.17
N ALA A 45 7.88 -9.34 1.97
CA ALA A 45 8.25 -9.48 3.38
C ALA A 45 9.74 -9.84 3.53
N GLU A 46 10.21 -10.80 2.76
CA GLU A 46 11.61 -11.22 2.81
C GLU A 46 12.55 -10.12 2.33
N ARG A 47 12.20 -9.45 1.25
CA ARG A 47 13.06 -8.41 0.67
C ARG A 47 13.30 -7.25 1.64
N PHE A 48 12.30 -6.87 2.42
CA PHE A 48 12.37 -5.70 3.29
C PHE A 48 12.40 -6.03 4.77
N ASN A 49 12.56 -7.29 5.10
CA ASN A 49 12.62 -7.77 6.49
C ASN A 49 11.37 -7.35 7.29
N ILE A 50 10.22 -7.61 6.70
CA ILE A 50 8.92 -7.35 7.30
C ILE A 50 8.32 -8.69 7.74
N ASP A 51 7.70 -8.72 8.93
CA ASP A 51 6.95 -9.90 9.36
C ASP A 51 5.78 -10.13 8.40
N ILE A 52 5.69 -11.32 7.84
CA ILE A 52 4.63 -11.67 6.90
C ILE A 52 3.23 -11.46 7.49
N GLN A 53 3.08 -11.68 8.79
CA GLN A 53 1.80 -11.48 9.46
C GLN A 53 1.40 -10.01 9.46
N ASP A 54 2.36 -9.12 9.64
CA ASP A 54 2.10 -7.67 9.60
C ASP A 54 1.74 -7.23 8.18
N LEU A 55 2.43 -7.76 7.18
CA LEU A 55 2.14 -7.43 5.79
C LEU A 55 0.75 -7.91 5.38
N ARG A 56 0.33 -9.06 5.87
CA ARG A 56 -0.96 -9.65 5.54
C ARG A 56 -2.10 -9.23 6.49
N ALA A 57 -1.79 -8.52 7.56
CA ALA A 57 -2.80 -8.11 8.55
C ALA A 57 -4.02 -7.42 7.91
N PRO A 58 -3.86 -6.48 6.94
CA PRO A 58 -5.03 -5.82 6.36
C PRO A 58 -5.90 -6.73 5.47
N LEU A 59 -5.47 -7.95 5.21
CA LEU A 59 -6.29 -8.92 4.46
C LEU A 59 -7.36 -9.57 5.33
N ASP A 60 -7.31 -9.35 6.63
CA ASP A 60 -8.36 -9.77 7.58
C ASP A 60 -9.25 -8.56 7.84
N VAL A 61 -10.52 -8.64 7.42
CA VAL A 61 -11.47 -7.53 7.53
C VAL A 61 -11.80 -7.18 8.97
N GLU A 62 -11.50 -8.07 9.92
CA GLU A 62 -11.74 -7.84 11.35
C GLU A 62 -10.53 -7.24 12.07
N GLU A 63 -9.44 -6.98 11.34
CA GLU A 63 -8.25 -6.41 11.93
C GLU A 63 -8.51 -5.01 12.47
N THR A 64 -7.92 -4.69 13.63
CA THR A 64 -8.14 -3.43 14.33
C THR A 64 -7.13 -2.38 13.91
N SER A 65 -7.59 -1.14 13.79
CA SER A 65 -6.70 -0.01 13.53
C SER A 65 -5.67 0.13 14.64
N ARG A 66 -4.40 0.29 14.26
CA ARG A 66 -3.31 0.44 15.22
C ARG A 66 -2.05 0.93 14.53
N ILE A 67 -1.08 1.33 15.34
CA ILE A 67 0.27 1.66 14.88
C ILE A 67 1.23 0.79 15.70
N ASP A 68 2.05 0.01 15.00
CA ASP A 68 3.07 -0.84 15.61
C ASP A 68 4.43 -0.38 15.09
N VAL A 69 5.31 0.01 16.01
CA VAL A 69 6.68 0.42 15.68
C VAL A 69 7.59 -0.78 15.93
N GLU A 70 8.17 -1.29 14.86
CA GLU A 70 9.12 -2.39 14.91
C GLU A 70 10.54 -1.88 14.66
N ASP A 71 11.54 -2.75 14.77
CA ASP A 71 12.94 -2.34 14.61
C ASP A 71 13.24 -1.81 13.21
N ASP A 72 12.72 -2.47 12.19
CA ASP A 72 13.05 -2.16 10.79
C ASP A 72 11.92 -1.45 10.04
N TYR A 73 10.76 -1.31 10.64
CA TYR A 73 9.61 -0.68 9.97
C TYR A 73 8.55 -0.22 10.97
N THR A 74 7.64 0.59 10.49
CA THR A 74 6.42 0.95 11.22
C THR A 74 5.23 0.46 10.41
N LEU A 75 4.31 -0.22 11.09
CA LEU A 75 3.04 -0.66 10.52
C LEU A 75 1.93 0.28 10.98
N ILE A 76 1.15 0.78 10.04
CA ILE A 76 -0.04 1.57 10.32
C ILE A 76 -1.22 0.85 9.69
N LEU A 77 -2.20 0.48 10.52
CA LEU A 77 -3.45 -0.12 10.07
C LEU A 77 -4.57 0.88 10.29
N VAL A 78 -5.29 1.21 9.23
CA VAL A 78 -6.43 2.11 9.29
C VAL A 78 -7.59 1.53 8.49
N ASP A 79 -8.80 1.88 8.88
CA ASP A 79 -9.98 1.52 8.10
C ASP A 79 -10.24 2.60 7.06
N VAL A 80 -10.50 2.18 5.85
CA VAL A 80 -10.81 3.11 4.76
C VAL A 80 -12.16 2.74 4.15
N PRO A 81 -12.94 3.73 3.71
CA PRO A 81 -14.23 3.45 3.08
C PRO A 81 -14.02 2.90 1.68
N THR A 82 -14.85 1.93 1.34
CA THR A 82 -14.95 1.41 -0.01
C THR A 82 -16.42 1.25 -0.35
N GLN A 83 -16.74 1.23 -1.63
CA GLN A 83 -18.11 1.14 -2.08
C GLN A 83 -18.45 -0.29 -2.47
N GLU A 84 -19.60 -0.75 -2.00
CA GLU A 84 -20.10 -2.09 -2.29
C GLU A 84 -21.50 -1.98 -2.87
N GLU A 85 -21.78 -2.76 -3.92
CA GLU A 85 -23.11 -2.80 -4.52
C GLU A 85 -23.86 -4.05 -4.09
N ARG A 86 -25.10 -3.84 -3.59
CA ARG A 86 -26.03 -4.92 -3.25
C ARG A 86 -27.41 -4.52 -3.73
N ASN A 87 -28.06 -5.42 -4.47
CA ASN A 87 -29.44 -5.17 -4.95
C ASN A 87 -29.57 -3.84 -5.69
N ASN A 88 -28.61 -3.51 -6.55
CA ASN A 88 -28.54 -2.26 -7.32
C ASN A 88 -28.43 -0.99 -6.47
N LYS A 89 -28.04 -1.13 -5.21
CA LYS A 89 -27.79 0.01 -4.34
C LYS A 89 -26.33 0.04 -3.91
N SER A 90 -25.78 1.23 -3.80
CA SER A 90 -24.41 1.42 -3.34
C SER A 90 -24.38 1.63 -1.83
N TYR A 91 -23.51 0.90 -1.16
CA TYR A 91 -23.27 1.03 0.27
C TYR A 91 -21.78 1.32 0.51
N TYR A 92 -21.50 2.10 1.53
CA TYR A 92 -20.14 2.27 1.99
C TYR A 92 -19.85 1.29 3.12
N VAL A 93 -18.78 0.57 2.97
CA VAL A 93 -18.23 -0.31 4.00
C VAL A 93 -16.78 0.10 4.23
N THR A 94 -16.20 -0.31 5.33
CA THR A 94 -14.77 -0.05 5.57
C THR A 94 -13.99 -1.33 5.43
N ILE A 95 -12.79 -1.20 4.91
CA ILE A 95 -11.81 -2.29 4.87
C ILE A 95 -10.48 -1.79 5.41
N PRO A 96 -9.67 -2.69 5.97
CA PRO A 96 -8.34 -2.29 6.44
C PRO A 96 -7.41 -1.91 5.30
N LEU A 97 -6.62 -0.87 5.52
CA LEU A 97 -5.47 -0.52 4.71
C LEU A 97 -4.24 -0.63 5.60
N GLY A 98 -3.27 -1.43 5.18
CA GLY A 98 -1.99 -1.52 5.85
C GLY A 98 -0.97 -0.63 5.16
N ILE A 99 -0.26 0.16 5.94
CA ILE A 99 0.83 1.01 5.46
C ILE A 99 2.08 0.62 6.24
N ILE A 100 3.09 0.15 5.54
CA ILE A 100 4.36 -0.20 6.16
C ILE A 100 5.43 0.75 5.61
N VAL A 101 6.14 1.39 6.52
CA VAL A 101 7.20 2.33 6.17
C VAL A 101 8.53 1.76 6.63
N THR A 102 9.44 1.56 5.70
CA THR A 102 10.83 1.16 5.97
C THR A 102 11.76 2.30 5.55
N ASP A 103 13.05 2.12 5.72
CA ASP A 103 14.03 3.10 5.26
C ASP A 103 14.04 3.23 3.73
N GLU A 104 13.64 2.20 3.02
CA GLU A 104 13.77 2.12 1.57
C GLU A 104 12.46 2.26 0.82
N VAL A 105 11.32 1.95 1.45
CA VAL A 105 10.07 1.78 0.73
C VAL A 105 8.86 2.10 1.60
N VAL A 106 7.77 2.52 0.94
CA VAL A 106 6.43 2.48 1.54
C VAL A 106 5.69 1.34 0.87
N VAL A 107 5.12 0.44 1.67
CA VAL A 107 4.31 -0.66 1.18
C VAL A 107 2.88 -0.45 1.66
N THR A 108 1.92 -0.46 0.75
CA THR A 108 0.51 -0.41 1.10
C THR A 108 -0.15 -1.71 0.68
N THR A 109 -0.98 -2.26 1.56
CA THR A 109 -1.67 -3.53 1.31
C THR A 109 -3.14 -3.38 1.65
N CYS A 110 -4.00 -3.88 0.78
CA CYS A 110 -5.44 -3.90 1.01
C CYS A 110 -6.06 -5.08 0.29
N LEU A 111 -7.29 -5.41 0.67
CA LEU A 111 -7.99 -6.59 0.14
C LEU A 111 -8.55 -6.34 -1.26
N GLU A 112 -8.92 -5.11 -1.57
CA GLU A 112 -9.48 -4.73 -2.86
C GLU A 112 -9.09 -3.31 -3.23
N ASP A 113 -9.30 -2.94 -4.50
CA ASP A 113 -9.04 -1.58 -4.95
C ASP A 113 -9.88 -0.58 -4.17
N ILE A 114 -9.25 0.51 -3.76
CA ILE A 114 -9.94 1.59 -3.03
C ILE A 114 -9.67 2.92 -3.72
N SER A 115 -10.69 3.77 -3.74
CA SER A 115 -10.62 5.08 -4.41
C SER A 115 -9.51 5.96 -3.86
N LEU A 116 -9.23 5.84 -2.58
CA LEU A 116 -8.16 6.59 -1.93
C LEU A 116 -6.82 6.34 -2.62
N MET A 117 -6.49 5.07 -2.87
CA MET A 117 -5.23 4.71 -3.55
C MET A 117 -5.25 5.11 -5.01
N ASP A 118 -6.41 4.99 -5.67
CA ASP A 118 -6.56 5.38 -7.06
C ASP A 118 -6.22 6.85 -7.30
N ASN A 119 -6.52 7.71 -6.33
CA ASN A 119 -6.18 9.12 -6.44
C ASN A 119 -4.67 9.35 -6.53
N PHE A 120 -3.89 8.56 -5.80
CA PHE A 120 -2.43 8.62 -5.88
C PHE A 120 -1.94 8.04 -7.21
N LEU A 121 -2.50 6.92 -7.63
CA LEU A 121 -2.10 6.26 -8.86
C LEU A 121 -2.42 7.09 -10.11
N ASN A 122 -3.46 7.89 -10.07
CA ASN A 122 -3.94 8.69 -11.19
C ASN A 122 -3.48 10.16 -11.14
N HIS A 123 -2.45 10.46 -10.36
CA HIS A 123 -1.85 11.80 -10.29
C HIS A 123 -2.81 12.89 -9.80
N ARG A 124 -3.78 12.53 -8.97
CA ARG A 124 -4.77 13.48 -8.45
C ARG A 124 -4.39 14.10 -7.12
N VAL A 125 -3.26 13.69 -6.57
CA VAL A 125 -2.76 14.20 -5.29
C VAL A 125 -1.59 15.14 -5.55
N ARG A 126 -1.75 16.38 -5.09
CA ARG A 126 -0.71 17.41 -5.27
C ARG A 126 0.47 17.16 -4.34
N ASN A 127 1.66 17.43 -4.86
CA ASN A 127 2.91 17.34 -4.08
C ASN A 127 3.12 15.94 -3.49
N PHE A 128 2.70 14.93 -4.23
CA PHE A 128 2.91 13.55 -3.86
C PHE A 128 4.19 13.04 -4.51
N TYR A 129 5.09 12.52 -3.67
CA TYR A 129 6.36 11.91 -4.10
C TYR A 129 6.55 10.64 -3.31
N THR A 130 6.79 9.53 -3.99
CA THR A 130 6.94 8.21 -3.34
C THR A 130 8.08 8.20 -2.33
N PHE A 131 9.16 8.93 -2.60
CA PHE A 131 10.35 8.95 -1.75
C PHE A 131 10.19 9.87 -0.51
N MET A 132 9.20 10.73 -0.49
CA MET A 132 8.87 11.55 0.69
C MET A 132 7.91 10.78 1.57
N LYS A 133 8.43 9.77 2.24
CA LYS A 133 7.63 8.75 2.92
C LYS A 133 6.70 9.30 3.98
N THR A 134 7.20 10.14 4.85
CA THR A 134 6.39 10.74 5.91
C THR A 134 5.24 11.57 5.33
N ARG A 135 5.54 12.39 4.33
CA ARG A 135 4.51 13.18 3.64
C ARG A 135 3.47 12.27 3.00
N PHE A 136 3.92 11.23 2.32
CA PHE A 136 3.04 10.28 1.65
C PHE A 136 2.06 9.65 2.65
N VAL A 137 2.57 9.16 3.77
CA VAL A 137 1.74 8.57 4.82
C VAL A 137 0.71 9.60 5.33
N PHE A 138 1.13 10.83 5.61
CA PHE A 138 0.19 11.86 6.05
C PHE A 138 -0.85 12.18 5.00
N GLN A 139 -0.48 12.20 3.73
CA GLN A 139 -1.44 12.44 2.64
C GLN A 139 -2.49 11.32 2.59
N ILE A 140 -2.09 10.07 2.79
CA ILE A 140 -3.02 8.95 2.86
C ILE A 140 -3.97 9.13 4.04
N LEU A 141 -3.43 9.36 5.22
CA LEU A 141 -4.22 9.47 6.44
C LEU A 141 -5.16 10.68 6.41
N TYR A 142 -4.71 11.78 5.85
CA TYR A 142 -5.48 13.02 5.78
C TYR A 142 -6.65 12.93 4.82
N ARG A 143 -6.55 12.11 3.79
CA ARG A 143 -7.59 11.95 2.77
C ARG A 143 -8.58 10.83 3.11
N ASN A 144 -8.27 10.08 4.12
CA ASN A 144 -9.11 8.96 4.54
C ASN A 144 -10.43 9.43 5.19
#